data_ccd0133336d890bf710035c99278c476
#
_entry.id   ccd0133336d890bf710035c99278c476
#
_cell.length_a   1.000
_cell.length_b   1.000
_cell.length_c   1.000
_cell.angle_alpha   90.00
_cell.angle_beta   90.00
_cell.angle_gamma   90.00
#
_symmetry.space_group_name_H-M   'P 1'
#
loop_
_entity.id
_entity.type
_entity.pdbx_description
1 polymer ?
#
loop_
_entity_poly.entity_id
_entity_poly.type
_entity_poly.pdbx_seq_one_letter_code
_entity_poly.pdbx_strand_id
1 'polypeptide(L)'
;MSSLSDSPELSTPADSDEPTPPLVPLLKRILGATDPAFRATLDDRALATEDALRHTLFPVTRAYAYLNHAGVGPPPAPVAWAARDALDALSCRGSLEMDGRLPEDDARQRFARLINVAPETIAFTKNVSDSFVTVAQGLDWRPGDNVVTIACEFPANVYPWLNLSEQGVETRFAPVVDGRVTLEDIAALIDERTRLVSVSFVEFGTGMRNDVGAIARLAHAAGALCAVDAIQGLGALRLDVTAAEIDFLGAGSAKWLLSPSHIGLLYVRPSALPLLRVARLGWRSVTTPFDFFTYDQALREDAGRLEGGSNSWIAQVMLDAALRLLEAAGAESIEARALALAQTLRVNLRQRGYTVTSPDAPTERSQIVTIRWGVERDDAAASTVVARLASEARVVISARSGQLRISPHFYTTEDDIERLLCHLDMMRQKVM
;
A
#
# COMPACT_ATOMS: atom_id res chain seq x y z
N MET A 1 32.33 15.89 26.47
CA MET A 1 32.80 15.78 25.10
C MET A 1 32.97 14.29 24.82
N SER A 2 31.98 13.64 24.29
CA SER A 2 32.08 12.31 23.69
C SER A 2 31.05 12.25 22.55
N SER A 3 31.54 11.93 21.41
CA SER A 3 30.96 11.95 20.08
C SER A 3 29.66 11.15 19.96
N LEU A 4 28.60 11.84 19.60
CA LEU A 4 27.41 11.27 18.97
C LEU A 4 27.72 11.19 17.46
N SER A 5 28.02 10.02 16.94
CA SER A 5 27.97 9.71 15.51
C SER A 5 27.80 8.20 15.40
N ASP A 6 26.63 7.79 14.96
CA ASP A 6 26.36 6.74 13.99
C ASP A 6 24.86 6.47 13.96
N SER A 7 24.13 7.33 13.23
CA SER A 7 22.81 6.97 12.70
C SER A 7 23.07 6.13 11.44
N PRO A 8 22.42 5.00 11.22
CA PRO A 8 22.51 4.29 9.95
C PRO A 8 21.98 5.21 8.84
N GLU A 9 22.86 5.58 7.93
CA GLU A 9 22.52 6.29 6.71
C GLU A 9 21.44 5.50 5.97
N LEU A 10 20.25 6.07 5.84
CA LEU A 10 19.26 5.65 4.86
C LEU A 10 19.94 5.75 3.50
N SER A 11 20.22 4.62 2.86
CA SER A 11 20.82 4.55 1.55
C SER A 11 20.10 5.52 0.61
N THR A 12 20.85 6.51 0.12
CA THR A 12 20.39 7.48 -0.88
C THR A 12 19.79 6.73 -2.08
N PRO A 13 18.62 7.13 -2.57
CA PRO A 13 18.07 6.55 -3.81
C PRO A 13 19.02 6.85 -4.96
N ALA A 14 19.27 5.83 -5.77
CA ALA A 14 20.14 5.84 -6.93
C ALA A 14 19.96 7.09 -7.81
N ASP A 15 21.07 7.64 -8.28
CA ASP A 15 21.16 8.76 -9.21
C ASP A 15 20.44 8.47 -10.53
N SER A 16 20.01 9.50 -11.20
CA SER A 16 19.07 9.54 -12.32
C SER A 16 19.51 8.85 -13.63
N ASP A 17 20.68 8.24 -13.67
CA ASP A 17 21.26 7.61 -14.88
C ASP A 17 21.44 6.10 -14.77
N GLU A 18 21.04 5.46 -13.66
CA GLU A 18 21.11 4.01 -13.58
C GLU A 18 20.02 3.35 -14.44
N PRO A 19 20.38 2.34 -15.25
CA PRO A 19 19.42 1.62 -16.08
C PRO A 19 18.40 0.87 -15.19
N THR A 20 17.17 0.77 -15.69
CA THR A 20 16.12 -0.02 -15.01
C THR A 20 16.63 -1.43 -14.72
N PRO A 21 16.63 -1.90 -13.47
CA PRO A 21 17.09 -3.25 -13.14
C PRO A 21 16.36 -4.32 -13.95
N PRO A 22 17.03 -5.41 -14.39
CA PRO A 22 16.44 -6.42 -15.26
C PRO A 22 15.25 -7.15 -14.60
N LEU A 23 14.21 -7.41 -15.38
CA LEU A 23 12.97 -8.05 -14.91
C LEU A 23 13.11 -9.58 -14.77
N VAL A 24 13.83 -10.24 -15.67
CA VAL A 24 13.95 -11.72 -15.72
C VAL A 24 14.34 -12.38 -14.39
N PRO A 25 15.34 -11.87 -13.64
CA PRO A 25 15.71 -12.48 -12.36
C PRO A 25 14.55 -12.48 -11.35
N LEU A 26 13.73 -11.40 -11.33
CA LEU A 26 12.57 -11.30 -10.45
C LEU A 26 11.50 -12.32 -10.85
N LEU A 27 11.18 -12.40 -12.14
CA LEU A 27 10.17 -13.36 -12.66
C LEU A 27 10.58 -14.81 -12.37
N LYS A 28 11.86 -15.17 -12.50
CA LYS A 28 12.36 -16.50 -12.19
C LYS A 28 12.25 -16.83 -10.70
N ARG A 29 12.60 -15.89 -9.82
CA ARG A 29 12.41 -16.07 -8.36
C ARG A 29 10.94 -16.24 -8.01
N ILE A 30 10.07 -15.43 -8.57
CA ILE A 30 8.62 -15.54 -8.39
C ILE A 30 8.12 -16.91 -8.84
N LEU A 31 8.49 -17.36 -10.05
CA LEU A 31 8.10 -18.67 -10.55
C LEU A 31 8.58 -19.78 -9.61
N GLY A 32 9.82 -19.71 -9.12
CA GLY A 32 10.36 -20.66 -8.16
C GLY A 32 9.61 -20.77 -6.85
N ALA A 33 8.97 -19.67 -6.42
CA ALA A 33 8.21 -19.59 -5.18
C ALA A 33 6.72 -19.94 -5.35
N THR A 34 6.22 -20.17 -6.59
CA THR A 34 4.84 -20.58 -6.80
C THR A 34 4.61 -22.03 -6.34
N ASP A 35 3.35 -22.39 -6.17
CA ASP A 35 2.96 -23.76 -5.83
C ASP A 35 3.45 -24.75 -6.91
N PRO A 36 4.02 -25.93 -6.55
CA PRO A 36 4.41 -26.94 -7.52
C PRO A 36 3.27 -27.40 -8.44
N ALA A 37 2.03 -27.50 -7.94
CA ALA A 37 0.87 -27.86 -8.74
C ALA A 37 0.53 -26.76 -9.76
N PHE A 38 0.64 -25.48 -9.38
CA PHE A 38 0.54 -24.37 -10.34
C PHE A 38 1.61 -24.51 -11.44
N ARG A 39 2.88 -24.73 -11.06
CA ARG A 39 3.96 -24.90 -12.06
C ARG A 39 3.72 -26.07 -13.01
N ALA A 40 3.15 -27.17 -12.52
CA ALA A 40 2.81 -28.32 -13.34
C ALA A 40 1.72 -28.05 -14.41
N THR A 41 0.98 -26.94 -14.29
CA THR A 41 0.03 -26.50 -15.33
C THR A 41 0.67 -25.73 -16.48
N LEU A 42 1.95 -25.35 -16.36
CA LEU A 42 2.66 -24.53 -17.34
C LEU A 42 3.36 -25.41 -18.39
N ASP A 43 3.27 -25.00 -19.65
CA ASP A 43 4.00 -25.61 -20.76
C ASP A 43 5.32 -24.89 -21.03
N ASP A 44 6.19 -25.49 -21.86
CA ASP A 44 7.48 -24.91 -22.23
C ASP A 44 7.35 -23.54 -22.93
N ARG A 45 6.23 -23.26 -23.61
CA ARG A 45 5.97 -22.00 -24.29
C ARG A 45 5.74 -20.86 -23.29
N ALA A 46 5.10 -21.17 -22.16
CA ALA A 46 4.85 -20.22 -21.08
C ALA A 46 6.16 -19.69 -20.44
N LEU A 47 7.26 -20.41 -20.62
CA LEU A 47 8.55 -20.16 -19.99
C LEU A 47 9.66 -19.77 -21.01
N ALA A 48 9.34 -19.77 -22.32
CA ALA A 48 10.33 -19.70 -23.40
C ALA A 48 11.03 -18.33 -23.49
N THR A 49 10.35 -17.25 -23.15
CA THR A 49 10.86 -15.87 -23.22
C THR A 49 10.49 -15.06 -21.97
N GLU A 50 11.13 -13.91 -21.79
CA GLU A 50 10.78 -12.96 -20.73
C GLU A 50 9.31 -12.55 -20.81
N ASP A 51 8.83 -12.17 -21.98
CA ASP A 51 7.45 -11.76 -22.21
C ASP A 51 6.47 -12.92 -21.95
N ALA A 52 6.78 -14.12 -22.42
CA ALA A 52 5.95 -15.30 -22.15
C ALA A 52 5.83 -15.57 -20.65
N LEU A 53 6.94 -15.51 -19.92
CA LEU A 53 6.97 -15.69 -18.47
C LEU A 53 6.22 -14.55 -17.75
N ARG A 54 6.44 -13.30 -18.15
CA ARG A 54 5.73 -12.12 -17.64
C ARG A 54 4.21 -12.26 -17.87
N HIS A 55 3.80 -12.59 -19.07
CA HIS A 55 2.38 -12.78 -19.42
C HIS A 55 1.74 -13.97 -18.69
N THR A 56 2.52 -14.99 -18.37
CA THR A 56 2.07 -16.14 -17.59
C THR A 56 1.85 -15.78 -16.12
N LEU A 57 2.78 -15.08 -15.52
CA LEU A 57 2.69 -14.68 -14.11
C LEU A 57 1.73 -13.50 -13.88
N PHE A 58 1.64 -12.57 -14.84
CA PHE A 58 0.82 -11.36 -14.78
C PHE A 58 -0.11 -11.26 -16.00
N PRO A 59 -1.24 -12.01 -16.03
CA PRO A 59 -2.09 -12.14 -17.22
C PRO A 59 -2.65 -10.82 -17.78
N VAL A 60 -2.78 -9.79 -16.95
CA VAL A 60 -3.22 -8.45 -17.39
C VAL A 60 -2.31 -7.90 -18.48
N THR A 61 -1.02 -8.26 -18.48
CA THR A 61 -0.02 -7.78 -19.45
C THR A 61 -0.20 -8.36 -20.86
N ARG A 62 -1.02 -9.41 -21.00
CA ARG A 62 -1.38 -9.95 -22.34
C ARG A 62 -2.22 -8.97 -23.16
N ALA A 63 -3.02 -8.16 -22.46
CA ALA A 63 -3.99 -7.29 -23.11
C ALA A 63 -3.70 -5.80 -22.92
N TYR A 64 -3.02 -5.43 -21.83
CA TYR A 64 -2.88 -4.04 -21.41
C TYR A 64 -1.46 -3.71 -20.94
N ALA A 65 -0.99 -2.50 -21.28
CA ALA A 65 0.02 -1.79 -20.50
C ALA A 65 -0.67 -1.28 -19.21
N TYR A 66 -0.56 -2.04 -18.12
CA TYR A 66 -1.27 -1.75 -16.89
C TYR A 66 -0.43 -0.87 -15.97
N LEU A 67 -0.79 0.40 -15.87
CA LEU A 67 -0.07 1.46 -15.15
C LEU A 67 -0.97 2.13 -14.09
N ASN A 68 -1.87 1.35 -13.43
CA ASN A 68 -2.85 1.86 -12.47
C ASN A 68 -2.85 1.10 -11.13
N HIS A 69 -1.68 0.70 -10.62
CA HIS A 69 -1.59 -0.01 -9.34
C HIS A 69 -2.00 0.85 -8.14
N ALA A 70 -1.85 2.18 -8.23
CA ALA A 70 -2.38 3.10 -7.23
C ALA A 70 -3.93 3.10 -7.15
N GLY A 71 -4.61 2.62 -8.19
CA GLY A 71 -6.06 2.32 -8.18
C GLY A 71 -6.32 0.95 -7.58
N VAL A 72 -6.09 -0.09 -8.37
CA VAL A 72 -6.21 -1.51 -7.98
C VAL A 72 -5.10 -2.30 -8.66
N GLY A 73 -4.42 -3.18 -7.94
CA GLY A 73 -3.43 -4.13 -8.48
C GLY A 73 -4.13 -5.40 -8.97
N PRO A 74 -3.98 -5.80 -10.24
CA PRO A 74 -4.52 -7.07 -10.73
C PRO A 74 -3.77 -8.23 -10.08
N PRO A 75 -4.49 -9.24 -9.53
CA PRO A 75 -3.85 -10.40 -8.93
C PRO A 75 -3.02 -11.18 -9.95
N PRO A 76 -1.78 -11.59 -9.63
CA PRO A 76 -1.00 -12.50 -10.44
C PRO A 76 -1.69 -13.86 -10.62
N ALA A 77 -1.33 -14.59 -11.69
CA ALA A 77 -1.91 -15.91 -11.96
C ALA A 77 -1.75 -16.91 -10.80
N PRO A 78 -0.60 -16.98 -10.11
CA PRO A 78 -0.46 -17.88 -8.95
C PRO A 78 -1.40 -17.53 -7.80
N VAL A 79 -1.69 -16.24 -7.59
CA VAL A 79 -2.65 -15.79 -6.56
C VAL A 79 -4.07 -16.18 -6.93
N ALA A 80 -4.46 -15.98 -8.20
CA ALA A 80 -5.77 -16.40 -8.70
C ALA A 80 -5.92 -17.92 -8.71
N TRP A 81 -4.83 -18.65 -8.96
CA TRP A 81 -4.81 -20.11 -8.91
C TRP A 81 -5.02 -20.61 -7.47
N ALA A 82 -4.30 -20.05 -6.49
CA ALA A 82 -4.45 -20.43 -5.08
C ALA A 82 -5.90 -20.26 -4.58
N ALA A 83 -6.58 -19.19 -5.02
CA ALA A 83 -8.00 -18.99 -4.69
C ALA A 83 -8.92 -20.08 -5.28
N ARG A 84 -8.69 -20.47 -6.54
CA ARG A 84 -9.48 -21.53 -7.20
C ARG A 84 -9.24 -22.88 -6.52
N ASP A 85 -7.98 -23.24 -6.31
CA ASP A 85 -7.60 -24.49 -5.63
C ASP A 85 -8.23 -24.58 -4.24
N ALA A 86 -8.17 -23.48 -3.46
CA ALA A 86 -8.78 -23.43 -2.15
C ALA A 86 -10.32 -23.54 -2.18
N LEU A 87 -10.98 -22.91 -3.17
CA LEU A 87 -12.44 -23.05 -3.34
C LEU A 87 -12.84 -24.48 -3.75
N ASP A 88 -12.09 -25.10 -4.66
CA ASP A 88 -12.32 -26.47 -5.08
C ASP A 88 -12.12 -27.44 -3.91
N ALA A 89 -11.06 -27.24 -3.13
CA ALA A 89 -10.79 -28.02 -1.92
C ALA A 89 -11.91 -27.88 -0.87
N LEU A 90 -12.36 -26.65 -0.62
CA LEU A 90 -13.47 -26.37 0.29
C LEU A 90 -14.78 -27.02 -0.19
N SER A 91 -15.04 -26.98 -1.51
CA SER A 91 -16.23 -27.60 -2.10
C SER A 91 -16.23 -29.13 -1.96
N CYS A 92 -15.05 -29.76 -2.04
CA CYS A 92 -14.91 -31.20 -1.95
C CYS A 92 -14.81 -31.73 -0.52
N ARG A 93 -14.22 -30.96 0.40
CA ARG A 93 -13.89 -31.43 1.77
C ARG A 93 -14.58 -30.66 2.89
N GLY A 94 -15.25 -29.53 2.55
CA GLY A 94 -15.96 -28.72 3.54
C GLY A 94 -15.02 -28.24 4.65
N SER A 95 -15.47 -28.36 5.91
CA SER A 95 -14.70 -27.92 7.08
C SER A 95 -13.38 -28.66 7.29
N LEU A 96 -13.24 -29.87 6.74
CA LEU A 96 -11.97 -30.63 6.84
C LEU A 96 -10.81 -29.91 6.16
N GLU A 97 -11.08 -29.02 5.19
CA GLU A 97 -10.05 -28.19 4.57
C GLU A 97 -9.54 -27.10 5.51
N MET A 98 -10.38 -26.66 6.43
CA MET A 98 -10.09 -25.59 7.40
C MET A 98 -9.47 -26.14 8.70
N ASP A 99 -9.47 -27.47 8.88
CA ASP A 99 -8.95 -28.10 10.11
C ASP A 99 -7.41 -28.12 10.10
N GLY A 100 -6.83 -27.46 11.08
CA GLY A 100 -5.42 -27.60 11.46
C GLY A 100 -4.42 -26.62 10.83
N ARG A 101 -4.80 -25.81 9.83
CA ARG A 101 -3.95 -24.73 9.30
C ARG A 101 -4.79 -23.52 8.89
N LEU A 102 -4.58 -22.41 9.56
CA LEU A 102 -5.22 -21.15 9.21
C LEU A 102 -4.26 -20.38 8.28
N PRO A 103 -4.66 -20.11 7.02
CA PRO A 103 -3.83 -19.33 6.08
C PRO A 103 -3.48 -17.93 6.60
N GLU A 104 -4.23 -17.45 7.58
CA GLU A 104 -3.99 -16.18 8.25
C GLU A 104 -2.64 -16.14 8.98
N ASP A 105 -2.18 -17.24 9.55
CA ASP A 105 -0.91 -17.27 10.31
C ASP A 105 0.28 -17.09 9.34
N ASP A 106 0.28 -17.74 8.19
CA ASP A 106 1.31 -17.58 7.16
C ASP A 106 1.28 -16.16 6.58
N ALA A 107 0.11 -15.63 6.24
CA ALA A 107 -0.05 -14.28 5.72
C ALA A 107 0.39 -13.21 6.74
N ARG A 108 0.04 -13.40 8.02
CA ARG A 108 0.45 -12.52 9.12
C ARG A 108 1.96 -12.49 9.30
N GLN A 109 2.60 -13.67 9.30
CA GLN A 109 4.06 -13.79 9.41
C GLN A 109 4.78 -13.13 8.25
N ARG A 110 4.30 -13.33 6.99
CA ARG A 110 4.92 -12.71 5.81
C ARG A 110 4.76 -11.20 5.82
N PHE A 111 3.57 -10.71 6.19
CA PHE A 111 3.35 -9.27 6.31
C PHE A 111 4.21 -8.65 7.41
N ALA A 112 4.32 -9.32 8.55
CA ALA A 112 5.18 -8.87 9.65
C ALA A 112 6.66 -8.76 9.22
N ARG A 113 7.16 -9.74 8.44
CA ARG A 113 8.52 -9.66 7.85
C ARG A 113 8.65 -8.51 6.84
N LEU A 114 7.61 -8.26 6.03
CA LEU A 114 7.63 -7.18 5.04
C LEU A 114 7.86 -5.80 5.66
N ILE A 115 7.35 -5.58 6.88
CA ILE A 115 7.44 -4.31 7.61
C ILE A 115 8.37 -4.34 8.83
N ASN A 116 9.12 -5.44 9.01
CA ASN A 116 10.10 -5.66 10.09
C ASN A 116 9.51 -5.56 11.50
N VAL A 117 8.45 -6.33 11.78
CA VAL A 117 7.80 -6.41 13.09
C VAL A 117 7.48 -7.86 13.49
N ALA A 118 7.09 -8.08 14.74
CA ALA A 118 6.61 -9.38 15.21
C ALA A 118 5.15 -9.64 14.74
N PRO A 119 4.78 -10.87 14.34
CA PRO A 119 3.45 -11.17 13.83
C PRO A 119 2.31 -10.91 14.83
N GLU A 120 2.56 -10.96 16.13
CA GLU A 120 1.62 -10.68 17.20
C GLU A 120 1.16 -9.22 17.21
N THR A 121 1.90 -8.34 16.54
CA THR A 121 1.57 -6.91 16.42
C THR A 121 0.59 -6.60 15.30
N ILE A 122 0.19 -7.61 14.51
CA ILE A 122 -0.68 -7.48 13.34
C ILE A 122 -2.08 -7.99 13.64
N ALA A 123 -3.09 -7.18 13.35
CA ALA A 123 -4.50 -7.57 13.30
C ALA A 123 -5.00 -7.52 11.85
N PHE A 124 -5.84 -8.48 11.47
CA PHE A 124 -6.59 -8.41 10.22
C PHE A 124 -7.80 -7.50 10.37
N THR A 125 -8.04 -6.69 9.35
CA THR A 125 -9.18 -5.80 9.22
C THR A 125 -9.84 -6.01 7.86
N LYS A 126 -10.97 -5.35 7.59
CA LYS A 126 -11.62 -5.47 6.28
C LYS A 126 -10.90 -4.65 5.20
N ASN A 127 -10.31 -3.53 5.58
CA ASN A 127 -9.62 -2.57 4.71
C ASN A 127 -8.95 -1.49 5.57
N VAL A 128 -8.23 -0.56 4.95
CA VAL A 128 -7.57 0.57 5.63
C VAL A 128 -8.54 1.43 6.44
N SER A 129 -9.73 1.72 5.89
CA SER A 129 -10.75 2.49 6.64
C SER A 129 -11.12 1.81 7.95
N ASP A 130 -11.29 0.47 7.92
CA ASP A 130 -11.58 -0.33 9.11
C ASP A 130 -10.43 -0.31 10.13
N SER A 131 -9.18 -0.26 9.65
CA SER A 131 -8.00 -0.09 10.51
C SER A 131 -8.04 1.23 11.27
N PHE A 132 -8.26 2.34 10.57
CA PHE A 132 -8.29 3.67 11.22
C PHE A 132 -9.55 3.90 12.06
N VAL A 133 -10.69 3.34 11.67
CA VAL A 133 -11.89 3.35 12.53
C VAL A 133 -11.62 2.58 13.83
N THR A 134 -10.87 1.48 13.78
CA THR A 134 -10.47 0.72 14.98
C THR A 134 -9.60 1.57 15.91
N VAL A 135 -8.63 2.31 15.36
CA VAL A 135 -7.79 3.24 16.14
C VAL A 135 -8.63 4.40 16.70
N ALA A 136 -9.44 5.04 15.85
CA ALA A 136 -10.28 6.18 16.25
C ALA A 136 -11.25 5.81 17.38
N GLN A 137 -11.88 4.66 17.31
CA GLN A 137 -12.82 4.19 18.32
C GLN A 137 -12.14 3.60 19.57
N GLY A 138 -10.89 3.18 19.43
CA GLY A 138 -10.14 2.54 20.51
C GLY A 138 -9.43 3.52 21.45
N LEU A 139 -8.92 4.64 20.92
CA LEU A 139 -8.24 5.65 21.74
C LEU A 139 -9.21 6.38 22.66
N ASP A 140 -8.70 6.78 23.82
CA ASP A 140 -9.43 7.58 24.80
C ASP A 140 -9.30 9.07 24.46
N TRP A 141 -10.37 9.66 23.94
CA TRP A 141 -10.44 11.05 23.53
C TRP A 141 -11.08 11.94 24.60
N ARG A 142 -10.61 13.18 24.66
CA ARG A 142 -11.16 14.21 25.56
C ARG A 142 -11.56 15.44 24.74
N PRO A 143 -12.61 16.16 25.14
CA PRO A 143 -12.95 17.42 24.51
C PRO A 143 -11.76 18.37 24.47
N GLY A 144 -11.49 18.93 23.31
CA GLY A 144 -10.34 19.79 23.05
C GLY A 144 -9.07 19.06 22.59
N ASP A 145 -9.05 17.72 22.57
CA ASP A 145 -7.97 16.98 21.88
C ASP A 145 -8.02 17.22 20.38
N ASN A 146 -6.89 17.02 19.69
CA ASN A 146 -6.87 17.15 18.24
C ASN A 146 -6.08 16.03 17.55
N VAL A 147 -6.40 15.84 16.27
CA VAL A 147 -5.68 15.01 15.31
C VAL A 147 -5.10 15.92 14.23
N VAL A 148 -3.80 15.79 13.95
CA VAL A 148 -3.16 16.47 12.82
C VAL A 148 -3.06 15.50 11.65
N THR A 149 -3.48 15.94 10.46
CA THR A 149 -3.40 15.19 9.20
C THR A 149 -3.04 16.11 8.03
N ILE A 150 -2.94 15.57 6.80
CA ILE A 150 -2.56 16.34 5.61
C ILE A 150 -3.81 16.64 4.77
N ALA A 151 -3.87 17.83 4.16
CA ALA A 151 -5.05 18.28 3.39
C ALA A 151 -5.30 17.48 2.08
N CYS A 152 -4.37 16.63 1.63
CA CYS A 152 -4.52 15.80 0.44
C CYS A 152 -4.66 14.30 0.73
N GLU A 153 -4.92 13.93 1.97
CA GLU A 153 -5.12 12.55 2.39
C GLU A 153 -6.29 11.86 1.66
N PHE A 154 -6.18 10.54 1.52
CA PHE A 154 -7.31 9.74 1.06
C PHE A 154 -8.40 9.71 2.17
N PRO A 155 -9.69 9.76 1.82
CA PRO A 155 -10.79 9.80 2.79
C PRO A 155 -10.78 8.72 3.86
N ALA A 156 -10.16 7.54 3.61
CA ALA A 156 -9.99 6.50 4.62
C ALA A 156 -9.15 6.95 5.82
N ASN A 157 -8.22 7.89 5.60
CA ASN A 157 -7.37 8.50 6.63
C ASN A 157 -7.85 9.90 7.03
N VAL A 158 -9.10 10.26 6.77
CA VAL A 158 -9.71 11.54 7.14
C VAL A 158 -11.01 11.35 7.91
N TYR A 159 -11.96 10.62 7.35
CA TYR A 159 -13.29 10.49 7.95
C TYR A 159 -13.32 9.86 9.34
N PRO A 160 -12.46 8.89 9.70
CA PRO A 160 -12.43 8.39 11.09
C PRO A 160 -12.13 9.48 12.10
N TRP A 161 -11.27 10.44 11.74
CA TRP A 161 -10.88 11.56 12.60
C TRP A 161 -11.97 12.64 12.66
N LEU A 162 -12.54 13.00 11.51
CA LEU A 162 -13.67 13.95 11.45
C LEU A 162 -14.87 13.46 12.26
N ASN A 163 -15.11 12.15 12.31
CA ASN A 163 -16.21 11.57 13.09
C ASN A 163 -16.04 11.77 14.61
N LEU A 164 -14.85 12.10 15.08
CA LEU A 164 -14.60 12.39 16.50
C LEU A 164 -15.04 13.81 16.92
N SER A 165 -15.48 14.64 15.98
CA SER A 165 -15.96 16.01 16.26
C SER A 165 -17.12 16.05 17.24
N GLU A 166 -18.00 15.03 17.24
CA GLU A 166 -19.09 14.89 18.22
C GLU A 166 -18.60 14.67 19.66
N GLN A 167 -17.33 14.20 19.81
CA GLN A 167 -16.67 14.05 21.09
C GLN A 167 -15.82 15.28 21.46
N GLY A 168 -15.90 16.35 20.67
CA GLY A 168 -15.15 17.58 20.88
C GLY A 168 -13.68 17.51 20.44
N VAL A 169 -13.33 16.57 19.56
CA VAL A 169 -11.98 16.43 18.99
C VAL A 169 -11.89 17.21 17.68
N GLU A 170 -10.86 18.02 17.52
CA GLU A 170 -10.58 18.80 16.32
C GLU A 170 -9.72 17.98 15.33
N THR A 171 -10.01 18.04 14.02
CA THR A 171 -9.11 17.56 12.98
C THR A 171 -8.45 18.75 12.28
N ARG A 172 -7.13 18.83 12.33
CA ARG A 172 -6.31 19.90 11.75
C ARG A 172 -5.62 19.41 10.51
N PHE A 173 -5.63 20.21 9.44
CA PHE A 173 -5.11 19.83 8.14
C PHE A 173 -3.85 20.63 7.79
N ALA A 174 -2.70 19.98 7.70
CA ALA A 174 -1.48 20.57 7.18
C ALA A 174 -1.67 20.94 5.70
N PRO A 175 -1.35 22.18 5.30
CA PRO A 175 -1.56 22.66 3.94
C PRO A 175 -0.66 21.92 2.95
N VAL A 176 -1.13 21.78 1.71
CA VAL A 176 -0.37 21.20 0.61
C VAL A 176 -0.11 22.29 -0.44
N VAL A 177 1.15 22.57 -0.68
CA VAL A 177 1.60 23.55 -1.67
C VAL A 177 2.36 22.83 -2.78
N ASP A 178 1.93 23.01 -4.02
CA ASP A 178 2.53 22.35 -5.21
C ASP A 178 2.68 20.82 -5.05
N GLY A 179 1.68 20.19 -4.42
CA GLY A 179 1.64 18.74 -4.21
C GLY A 179 2.51 18.23 -3.06
N ARG A 180 3.08 19.11 -2.23
CA ARG A 180 4.00 18.82 -1.13
C ARG A 180 3.46 19.35 0.20
N VAL A 181 3.82 18.68 1.28
CA VAL A 181 3.70 19.13 2.66
C VAL A 181 5.10 19.08 3.29
N THR A 182 5.42 20.02 4.15
CA THR A 182 6.69 20.05 4.87
C THR A 182 6.52 19.59 6.31
N LEU A 183 7.62 19.19 6.96
CA LEU A 183 7.60 18.87 8.39
C LEU A 183 7.21 20.09 9.23
N GLU A 184 7.61 21.28 8.80
CA GLU A 184 7.27 22.55 9.43
C GLU A 184 5.77 22.85 9.37
N ASP A 185 5.09 22.53 8.25
CA ASP A 185 3.64 22.67 8.12
C ASP A 185 2.88 21.76 9.09
N ILE A 186 3.37 20.53 9.27
CA ILE A 186 2.81 19.59 10.26
C ILE A 186 3.10 20.07 11.67
N ALA A 187 4.34 20.47 11.96
CA ALA A 187 4.78 20.94 13.27
C ALA A 187 3.98 22.16 13.76
N ALA A 188 3.64 23.08 12.86
CA ALA A 188 2.87 24.29 13.19
C ALA A 188 1.44 23.99 13.70
N LEU A 189 0.93 22.78 13.48
CA LEU A 189 -0.41 22.36 13.90
C LEU A 189 -0.41 21.51 15.19
N ILE A 190 0.77 21.07 15.63
CA ILE A 190 0.94 20.23 16.83
C ILE A 190 1.03 21.11 18.06
N ASP A 191 0.25 20.75 19.09
CA ASP A 191 0.26 21.39 20.41
C ASP A 191 0.12 20.34 21.52
N GLU A 192 0.02 20.76 22.80
CA GLU A 192 -0.11 19.91 23.97
C GLU A 192 -1.43 19.09 24.02
N ARG A 193 -2.39 19.42 23.16
CA ARG A 193 -3.67 18.72 23.00
C ARG A 193 -3.65 17.75 21.82
N THR A 194 -2.57 17.70 21.05
CA THR A 194 -2.44 16.76 19.93
C THR A 194 -2.28 15.33 20.46
N ARG A 195 -3.22 14.46 20.11
CA ARG A 195 -3.23 13.05 20.51
C ARG A 195 -2.71 12.13 19.44
N LEU A 196 -2.85 12.54 18.17
CA LEU A 196 -2.48 11.72 17.02
C LEU A 196 -2.03 12.60 15.86
N VAL A 197 -0.95 12.19 15.20
CA VAL A 197 -0.60 12.65 13.85
C VAL A 197 -0.85 11.49 12.90
N SER A 198 -1.73 11.67 11.90
CA SER A 198 -2.12 10.62 10.97
C SER A 198 -1.85 11.03 9.53
N VAL A 199 -0.94 10.31 8.85
CA VAL A 199 -0.45 10.66 7.51
C VAL A 199 -0.33 9.43 6.63
N SER A 200 -0.32 9.62 5.30
CA SER A 200 0.03 8.56 4.35
C SER A 200 1.55 8.38 4.22
N PHE A 201 2.03 7.15 4.03
CA PHE A 201 3.41 6.90 3.61
C PHE A 201 3.68 7.46 2.20
N VAL A 202 2.71 7.26 1.30
CA VAL A 202 2.72 7.85 -0.04
C VAL A 202 1.35 8.44 -0.33
N GLU A 203 1.31 9.71 -0.69
CA GLU A 203 0.07 10.42 -1.03
C GLU A 203 -0.57 9.88 -2.31
N PHE A 204 -1.84 9.52 -2.24
CA PHE A 204 -2.54 8.87 -3.34
C PHE A 204 -2.74 9.78 -4.57
N GLY A 205 -2.85 11.08 -4.35
CA GLY A 205 -3.15 12.07 -5.38
C GLY A 205 -1.92 12.64 -6.06
N THR A 206 -0.83 12.82 -5.31
CA THR A 206 0.40 13.49 -5.76
C THR A 206 1.56 12.53 -5.97
N GLY A 207 1.55 11.37 -5.32
CA GLY A 207 2.67 10.46 -5.27
C GLY A 207 3.82 10.93 -4.38
N MET A 208 3.62 11.93 -3.52
CA MET A 208 4.61 12.36 -2.54
C MET A 208 4.84 11.22 -1.53
N ARG A 209 6.10 10.87 -1.32
CA ARG A 209 6.53 9.99 -0.23
C ARG A 209 6.90 10.84 0.97
N ASN A 210 6.19 10.65 2.08
CA ASN A 210 6.45 11.32 3.34
C ASN A 210 7.57 10.63 4.13
N ASP A 211 8.42 11.41 4.81
CA ASP A 211 9.33 10.88 5.83
C ASP A 211 8.53 10.60 7.12
N VAL A 212 7.87 9.44 7.12
CA VAL A 212 7.01 9.03 8.23
C VAL A 212 7.77 8.82 9.54
N GLY A 213 9.08 8.52 9.47
CA GLY A 213 9.93 8.43 10.66
C GLY A 213 10.19 9.80 11.28
N ALA A 214 10.46 10.82 10.47
CA ALA A 214 10.60 12.20 10.97
C ALA A 214 9.27 12.71 11.54
N ILE A 215 8.14 12.39 10.89
CA ILE A 215 6.79 12.75 11.38
C ILE A 215 6.48 12.03 12.70
N ALA A 216 6.81 10.74 12.83
CA ALA A 216 6.61 10.01 14.09
C ALA A 216 7.42 10.61 15.23
N ARG A 217 8.70 10.92 15.01
CA ARG A 217 9.53 11.59 16.02
C ARG A 217 8.97 12.95 16.41
N LEU A 218 8.46 13.71 15.45
CA LEU A 218 7.81 15.01 15.70
C LEU A 218 6.56 14.84 16.58
N ALA A 219 5.70 13.86 16.27
CA ALA A 219 4.52 13.54 17.08
C ALA A 219 4.90 13.14 18.51
N HIS A 220 5.87 12.22 18.65
CA HIS A 220 6.33 11.72 19.95
C HIS A 220 6.97 12.82 20.82
N ALA A 221 7.68 13.77 20.21
CA ALA A 221 8.26 14.91 20.93
C ALA A 221 7.18 15.80 21.62
N ALA A 222 5.95 15.79 21.08
CA ALA A 222 4.79 16.47 21.66
C ALA A 222 3.91 15.54 22.54
N GLY A 223 4.30 14.27 22.70
CA GLY A 223 3.51 13.26 23.44
C GLY A 223 2.33 12.70 22.67
N ALA A 224 2.25 12.96 21.36
CA ALA A 224 1.23 12.41 20.45
C ALA A 224 1.69 11.06 19.87
N LEU A 225 0.72 10.27 19.39
CA LEU A 225 0.95 9.02 18.65
C LEU A 225 1.05 9.29 17.14
N CYS A 226 1.62 8.34 16.40
CA CYS A 226 1.72 8.41 14.94
C CYS A 226 0.99 7.25 14.27
N ALA A 227 0.05 7.56 13.35
CA ALA A 227 -0.63 6.60 12.50
C ALA A 227 -0.25 6.81 11.02
N VAL A 228 0.00 5.71 10.30
CA VAL A 228 0.44 5.77 8.90
C VAL A 228 -0.45 4.93 7.99
N ASP A 229 -1.02 5.55 6.96
CA ASP A 229 -1.63 4.83 5.84
C ASP A 229 -0.54 4.40 4.85
N ALA A 230 -0.25 3.11 4.81
CA ALA A 230 0.81 2.55 3.97
C ALA A 230 0.28 1.91 2.68
N ILE A 231 -1.02 2.04 2.36
CA ILE A 231 -1.65 1.36 1.21
C ILE A 231 -1.03 1.73 -0.15
N GLN A 232 -0.45 2.93 -0.27
CA GLN A 232 0.17 3.37 -1.53
C GLN A 232 1.68 3.09 -1.61
N GLY A 233 2.29 2.59 -0.53
CA GLY A 233 3.72 2.31 -0.50
C GLY A 233 4.05 0.83 -0.41
N LEU A 234 3.43 0.09 0.52
CA LEU A 234 3.79 -1.30 0.81
C LEU A 234 3.52 -2.23 -0.37
N GLY A 235 4.53 -3.01 -0.72
CA GLY A 235 4.55 -3.87 -1.91
C GLY A 235 5.31 -3.26 -3.10
N ALA A 236 5.55 -1.94 -3.08
CA ALA A 236 6.39 -1.23 -4.05
C ALA A 236 7.59 -0.55 -3.42
N LEU A 237 7.45 -0.05 -2.20
CA LEU A 237 8.50 0.61 -1.43
C LEU A 237 8.70 -0.10 -0.10
N ARG A 238 9.92 -0.07 0.39
CA ARG A 238 10.27 -0.60 1.71
C ARG A 238 9.88 0.39 2.81
N LEU A 239 9.43 -0.15 3.93
CA LEU A 239 9.18 0.60 5.15
C LEU A 239 9.53 -0.28 6.35
N ASP A 240 10.53 0.11 7.12
CA ASP A 240 10.82 -0.47 8.41
C ASP A 240 10.02 0.30 9.48
N VAL A 241 8.94 -0.32 9.92
CA VAL A 241 7.99 0.29 10.86
C VAL A 241 8.61 0.47 12.25
N THR A 242 9.51 -0.45 12.62
CA THR A 242 10.23 -0.39 13.90
C THR A 242 11.22 0.78 13.91
N ALA A 243 12.03 0.90 12.86
CA ALA A 243 13.00 2.00 12.73
C ALA A 243 12.31 3.37 12.56
N ALA A 244 11.15 3.41 11.91
CA ALA A 244 10.34 4.61 11.75
C ALA A 244 9.52 4.99 13.00
N GLU A 245 9.55 4.16 14.05
CA GLU A 245 8.85 4.40 15.32
C GLU A 245 7.33 4.62 15.20
N ILE A 246 6.69 4.02 14.19
CA ILE A 246 5.25 4.17 13.94
C ILE A 246 4.45 3.43 15.02
N ASP A 247 3.36 4.04 15.55
CA ASP A 247 2.51 3.42 16.55
C ASP A 247 1.38 2.60 15.93
N PHE A 248 0.79 3.10 14.83
CA PHE A 248 -0.26 2.41 14.08
C PHE A 248 0.03 2.47 12.59
N LEU A 249 -0.14 1.35 11.89
CA LEU A 249 -0.04 1.35 10.44
C LEU A 249 -1.22 0.61 9.84
N GLY A 250 -1.96 1.29 8.95
CA GLY A 250 -3.01 0.69 8.14
C GLY A 250 -2.49 0.32 6.76
N ALA A 251 -2.75 -0.91 6.29
CA ALA A 251 -2.43 -1.34 4.93
C ALA A 251 -3.61 -2.07 4.30
N GLY A 252 -3.74 -1.94 2.99
CA GLY A 252 -4.73 -2.67 2.19
C GLY A 252 -4.07 -3.55 1.14
N SER A 253 -4.62 -4.73 0.90
CA SER A 253 -4.02 -5.74 0.02
C SER A 253 -4.20 -5.47 -1.48
N ALA A 254 -5.20 -4.66 -1.87
CA ALA A 254 -5.72 -4.62 -3.24
C ALA A 254 -4.94 -3.75 -4.23
N LYS A 255 -3.81 -3.19 -3.84
CA LYS A 255 -3.00 -2.32 -4.70
C LYS A 255 -1.63 -2.95 -4.96
N TRP A 256 -0.63 -2.47 -4.27
CA TRP A 256 0.76 -2.87 -4.47
C TRP A 256 1.11 -4.24 -3.86
N LEU A 257 0.27 -4.74 -2.93
CA LEU A 257 0.38 -6.12 -2.43
C LEU A 257 -0.22 -7.17 -3.38
N LEU A 258 -0.81 -6.77 -4.51
CA LEU A 258 -1.30 -7.63 -5.59
C LEU A 258 -2.30 -8.73 -5.15
N SER A 259 -3.09 -8.45 -4.13
CA SER A 259 -4.10 -9.35 -3.55
C SER A 259 -5.50 -8.72 -3.69
N PRO A 260 -6.60 -9.44 -3.48
CA PRO A 260 -7.94 -8.88 -3.66
C PRO A 260 -8.27 -7.82 -2.61
N SER A 261 -9.34 -7.06 -2.87
CA SER A 261 -9.98 -6.21 -1.86
C SER A 261 -10.56 -7.05 -0.71
N HIS A 262 -11.02 -6.37 0.36
CA HIS A 262 -11.68 -6.95 1.54
C HIS A 262 -10.75 -7.69 2.51
N ILE A 263 -9.46 -7.41 2.46
CA ILE A 263 -8.53 -7.73 3.51
C ILE A 263 -7.60 -6.54 3.72
N GLY A 264 -7.58 -6.04 4.95
CA GLY A 264 -6.68 -5.01 5.46
C GLY A 264 -5.86 -5.56 6.61
N LEU A 265 -4.84 -4.81 6.95
CA LEU A 265 -3.89 -5.15 8.01
C LEU A 265 -3.70 -3.90 8.87
N LEU A 266 -3.76 -4.09 10.17
CA LEU A 266 -3.46 -3.07 11.17
C LEU A 266 -2.26 -3.52 11.99
N TYR A 267 -1.15 -2.82 11.88
CA TYR A 267 -0.07 -2.94 12.84
C TYR A 267 -0.34 -2.04 14.04
N VAL A 268 -0.06 -2.56 15.22
CA VAL A 268 -0.12 -1.81 16.48
C VAL A 268 1.18 -2.03 17.25
N ARG A 269 1.89 -0.93 17.53
CA ARG A 269 3.10 -0.96 18.35
C ARG A 269 2.77 -1.58 19.72
N PRO A 270 3.59 -2.49 20.27
CA PRO A 270 3.30 -3.14 21.56
C PRO A 270 2.97 -2.17 22.69
N SER A 271 3.70 -1.03 22.75
CA SER A 271 3.45 0.01 23.76
C SER A 271 2.16 0.80 23.53
N ALA A 272 1.63 0.83 22.32
CA ALA A 272 0.38 1.51 21.99
C ALA A 272 -0.85 0.60 22.14
N LEU A 273 -0.67 -0.73 22.14
CA LEU A 273 -1.78 -1.68 22.24
C LEU A 273 -2.61 -1.53 23.54
N PRO A 274 -2.03 -1.29 24.73
CA PRO A 274 -2.79 -1.04 25.94
C PRO A 274 -3.61 0.26 25.92
N LEU A 275 -3.27 1.20 25.05
CA LEU A 275 -4.00 2.46 24.88
C LEU A 275 -5.28 2.29 24.07
N LEU A 276 -5.43 1.17 23.36
CA LEU A 276 -6.59 0.86 22.54
C LEU A 276 -7.61 0.03 23.33
N ARG A 277 -8.76 0.60 23.58
CA ARG A 277 -9.95 -0.14 23.98
C ARG A 277 -10.46 -0.96 22.80
N VAL A 278 -10.85 -2.21 23.04
CA VAL A 278 -11.50 -3.06 22.02
C VAL A 278 -12.93 -2.59 21.82
N ALA A 279 -13.15 -1.68 20.85
CA ALA A 279 -14.47 -1.11 20.60
C ALA A 279 -15.42 -2.10 19.88
N ARG A 280 -14.85 -3.10 19.20
CA ARG A 280 -15.60 -4.14 18.47
C ARG A 280 -15.20 -5.51 18.98
N LEU A 281 -15.65 -5.81 20.21
CA LEU A 281 -15.43 -7.09 20.87
C LEU A 281 -16.18 -8.20 20.14
N GLY A 282 -15.50 -9.29 19.84
CA GLY A 282 -16.10 -10.47 19.25
C GLY A 282 -15.41 -11.76 19.70
N TRP A 283 -15.89 -12.90 19.21
CA TRP A 283 -15.46 -14.22 19.69
C TRP A 283 -13.97 -14.51 19.45
N ARG A 284 -13.32 -13.85 18.49
CA ARG A 284 -11.87 -13.98 18.22
C ARG A 284 -10.99 -13.06 19.08
N SER A 285 -11.59 -12.12 19.79
CA SER A 285 -10.86 -11.16 20.62
C SER A 285 -10.34 -11.75 21.95
N VAL A 286 -10.76 -12.96 22.30
CA VAL A 286 -10.49 -13.61 23.60
C VAL A 286 -9.41 -14.68 23.50
N THR A 287 -8.86 -15.10 24.63
CA THR A 287 -7.72 -16.01 24.73
C THR A 287 -7.99 -17.42 24.22
N THR A 288 -9.22 -17.92 24.38
CA THR A 288 -9.64 -19.25 23.92
C THR A 288 -10.88 -19.15 23.02
N PRO A 289 -10.72 -18.64 21.77
CA PRO A 289 -11.83 -18.25 20.91
C PRO A 289 -12.71 -19.43 20.46
N PHE A 290 -12.24 -20.68 20.58
CA PHE A 290 -12.99 -21.89 20.24
C PHE A 290 -13.70 -22.55 21.43
N ASP A 291 -13.55 -22.01 22.65
CA ASP A 291 -14.40 -22.36 23.79
C ASP A 291 -15.68 -21.52 23.74
N PHE A 292 -16.68 -22.02 23.03
CA PHE A 292 -17.90 -21.28 22.70
C PHE A 292 -18.88 -21.10 23.86
N PHE A 293 -18.65 -21.74 24.99
CA PHE A 293 -19.59 -21.73 26.12
C PHE A 293 -19.04 -21.04 27.37
N THR A 294 -17.76 -20.63 27.34
CA THR A 294 -17.14 -19.85 28.41
C THR A 294 -17.08 -18.38 27.99
N TYR A 295 -17.95 -17.54 28.56
CA TYR A 295 -18.06 -16.12 28.19
C TYR A 295 -17.22 -15.19 29.07
N ASP A 296 -16.70 -15.67 30.20
CA ASP A 296 -15.82 -14.95 31.12
C ASP A 296 -14.35 -15.21 30.75
N GLN A 297 -13.96 -14.75 29.54
CA GLN A 297 -12.61 -14.91 29.05
C GLN A 297 -11.86 -13.58 29.01
N ALA A 298 -10.56 -13.64 29.31
CA ALA A 298 -9.67 -12.52 29.12
C ALA A 298 -9.49 -12.18 27.63
N LEU A 299 -9.22 -10.93 27.33
CA LEU A 299 -8.79 -10.51 26.00
C LEU A 299 -7.42 -11.09 25.66
N ARG A 300 -7.17 -11.35 24.39
CA ARG A 300 -5.83 -11.67 23.89
C ARG A 300 -4.85 -10.55 24.26
N GLU A 301 -3.61 -10.90 24.51
CA GLU A 301 -2.55 -9.93 24.84
C GLU A 301 -1.92 -9.29 23.58
N ASP A 302 -2.16 -9.87 22.40
CA ASP A 302 -1.67 -9.45 21.10
C ASP A 302 -2.70 -8.59 20.32
N ALA A 303 -2.28 -8.07 19.14
CA ALA A 303 -3.14 -7.27 18.28
C ALA A 303 -4.37 -8.03 17.77
N GLY A 304 -4.34 -9.36 17.75
CA GLY A 304 -5.47 -10.21 17.38
C GLY A 304 -6.73 -9.96 18.21
N ARG A 305 -6.62 -9.36 19.41
CA ARG A 305 -7.80 -8.92 20.19
C ARG A 305 -8.68 -7.90 19.47
N LEU A 306 -8.15 -7.23 18.44
CA LEU A 306 -8.87 -6.27 17.61
C LEU A 306 -9.64 -6.94 16.48
N GLU A 307 -9.48 -8.25 16.28
CA GLU A 307 -10.21 -9.06 15.30
C GLU A 307 -11.52 -9.57 15.91
N GLY A 308 -12.65 -8.95 15.57
CA GLY A 308 -13.93 -9.26 16.21
C GLY A 308 -14.54 -10.60 15.82
N GLY A 309 -14.22 -11.14 14.63
CA GLY A 309 -14.86 -12.37 14.12
C GLY A 309 -14.11 -13.00 12.97
N SER A 310 -14.79 -13.92 12.25
CA SER A 310 -14.20 -14.62 11.10
C SER A 310 -13.81 -13.65 9.99
N ASN A 311 -12.59 -13.78 9.53
CA ASN A 311 -12.09 -13.07 8.37
C ASN A 311 -12.41 -13.85 7.07
N SER A 312 -12.26 -13.21 5.91
CA SER A 312 -12.41 -13.87 4.63
C SER A 312 -11.26 -14.86 4.40
N TRP A 313 -11.55 -16.16 4.56
CA TRP A 313 -10.56 -17.23 4.38
C TRP A 313 -9.92 -17.20 2.98
N ILE A 314 -10.72 -17.05 1.92
CA ILE A 314 -10.20 -16.93 0.54
C ILE A 314 -9.30 -15.73 0.35
N ALA A 315 -9.65 -14.57 0.94
CA ALA A 315 -8.81 -13.39 0.85
C ALA A 315 -7.46 -13.58 1.59
N GLN A 316 -7.45 -14.33 2.68
CA GLN A 316 -6.21 -14.69 3.41
C GLN A 316 -5.33 -15.64 2.60
N VAL A 317 -5.90 -16.67 1.94
CA VAL A 317 -5.17 -17.54 1.01
C VAL A 317 -4.54 -16.73 -0.12
N MET A 318 -5.29 -15.82 -0.72
CA MET A 318 -4.78 -14.95 -1.79
C MET A 318 -3.70 -14.00 -1.29
N LEU A 319 -3.86 -13.44 -0.09
CA LEU A 319 -2.86 -12.56 0.51
C LEU A 319 -1.55 -13.31 0.80
N ASP A 320 -1.62 -14.53 1.37
CA ASP A 320 -0.42 -15.36 1.59
C ASP A 320 0.30 -15.64 0.28
N ALA A 321 -0.44 -16.06 -0.76
CA ALA A 321 0.14 -16.32 -2.08
C ALA A 321 0.81 -15.07 -2.67
N ALA A 322 0.17 -13.89 -2.56
CA ALA A 322 0.70 -12.64 -3.05
C ALA A 322 1.97 -12.20 -2.28
N LEU A 323 1.94 -12.25 -0.94
CA LEU A 323 3.08 -11.91 -0.11
C LEU A 323 4.27 -12.86 -0.36
N ARG A 324 4.02 -14.15 -0.59
CA ARG A 324 5.05 -15.13 -0.98
C ARG A 324 5.76 -14.73 -2.27
N LEU A 325 5.01 -14.24 -3.27
CA LEU A 325 5.58 -13.77 -4.54
C LEU A 325 6.43 -12.51 -4.35
N LEU A 326 5.94 -11.56 -3.55
CA LEU A 326 6.68 -10.32 -3.25
C LEU A 326 7.94 -10.60 -2.44
N GLU A 327 7.88 -11.50 -1.46
CA GLU A 327 9.02 -11.97 -0.68
C GLU A 327 10.07 -12.61 -1.59
N ALA A 328 9.67 -13.47 -2.52
CA ALA A 328 10.57 -14.12 -3.48
C ALA A 328 11.19 -13.12 -4.48
N ALA A 329 10.41 -12.13 -4.94
CA ALA A 329 10.94 -11.06 -5.78
C ALA A 329 11.99 -10.22 -5.04
N GLY A 330 11.81 -10.05 -3.73
CA GLY A 330 12.66 -9.25 -2.85
C GLY A 330 12.28 -7.78 -2.83
N ALA A 331 11.97 -7.26 -1.66
CA ALA A 331 11.47 -5.89 -1.48
C ALA A 331 12.43 -4.83 -2.04
N GLU A 332 13.74 -5.00 -1.86
CA GLU A 332 14.77 -4.11 -2.41
C GLU A 332 14.77 -4.09 -3.95
N SER A 333 14.70 -5.27 -4.58
CA SER A 333 14.66 -5.39 -6.04
C SER A 333 13.37 -4.78 -6.62
N ILE A 334 12.24 -4.94 -5.92
CA ILE A 334 10.95 -4.35 -6.31
C ILE A 334 11.04 -2.82 -6.24
N GLU A 335 11.52 -2.27 -5.11
CA GLU A 335 11.65 -0.82 -4.91
C GLU A 335 12.58 -0.19 -5.94
N ALA A 336 13.77 -0.76 -6.13
CA ALA A 336 14.75 -0.25 -7.09
C ALA A 336 14.13 -0.19 -8.50
N ARG A 337 13.46 -1.27 -8.94
CA ARG A 337 12.85 -1.30 -10.26
C ARG A 337 11.63 -0.37 -10.39
N ALA A 338 10.77 -0.30 -9.38
CA ALA A 338 9.59 0.56 -9.40
C ALA A 338 9.98 2.05 -9.45
N LEU A 339 11.00 2.45 -8.70
CA LEU A 339 11.52 3.82 -8.71
C LEU A 339 12.25 4.16 -10.02
N ALA A 340 13.02 3.21 -10.59
CA ALA A 340 13.69 3.40 -11.88
C ALA A 340 12.66 3.58 -13.00
N LEU A 341 11.61 2.75 -13.08
CA LEU A 341 10.51 2.90 -14.05
C LEU A 341 9.79 4.24 -13.90
N ALA A 342 9.52 4.68 -12.67
CA ALA A 342 8.92 5.97 -12.41
C ALA A 342 9.84 7.13 -12.83
N GLN A 343 11.15 6.99 -12.65
CA GLN A 343 12.14 7.97 -13.08
C GLN A 343 12.23 8.04 -14.61
N THR A 344 12.32 6.90 -15.30
CA THR A 344 12.25 6.82 -16.76
C THR A 344 11.00 7.53 -17.30
N LEU A 345 9.85 7.29 -16.66
CA LEU A 345 8.59 7.94 -17.01
C LEU A 345 8.66 9.46 -16.83
N ARG A 346 9.18 9.95 -15.69
CA ARG A 346 9.33 11.40 -15.42
C ARG A 346 10.22 12.09 -16.47
N VAL A 347 11.37 11.50 -16.77
CA VAL A 347 12.31 12.04 -17.75
C VAL A 347 11.67 12.14 -19.13
N ASN A 348 11.08 11.06 -19.61
CA ASN A 348 10.44 11.00 -20.92
C ASN A 348 9.25 11.96 -21.04
N LEU A 349 8.42 12.08 -20.00
CA LEU A 349 7.30 13.02 -19.98
C LEU A 349 7.79 14.46 -20.10
N ARG A 350 8.83 14.85 -19.36
CA ARG A 350 9.42 16.19 -19.43
C ARG A 350 10.04 16.49 -20.79
N GLN A 351 10.80 15.55 -21.36
CA GLN A 351 11.39 15.69 -22.70
C GLN A 351 10.32 15.92 -23.77
N ARG A 352 9.12 15.34 -23.59
CA ARG A 352 7.96 15.53 -24.46
C ARG A 352 7.13 16.77 -24.12
N GLY A 353 7.57 17.58 -23.15
CA GLY A 353 6.92 18.84 -22.75
C GLY A 353 5.66 18.69 -21.91
N TYR A 354 5.51 17.58 -21.18
CA TYR A 354 4.46 17.43 -20.17
C TYR A 354 4.91 18.04 -18.83
N THR A 355 3.97 18.67 -18.12
CA THR A 355 4.20 19.16 -16.76
C THR A 355 4.01 18.02 -15.77
N VAL A 356 5.09 17.48 -15.24
CA VAL A 356 5.09 16.52 -14.14
C VAL A 356 4.77 17.27 -12.85
N THR A 357 3.76 16.84 -12.12
CA THR A 357 3.26 17.49 -10.90
C THR A 357 3.56 16.71 -9.62
N SER A 358 3.97 15.44 -9.73
CA SER A 358 4.49 14.68 -8.58
C SER A 358 5.85 15.21 -8.15
N PRO A 359 6.19 15.16 -6.84
CA PRO A 359 7.46 15.64 -6.31
C PRO A 359 8.68 15.02 -6.98
N ASP A 360 9.76 15.81 -7.09
CA ASP A 360 10.96 15.45 -7.82
C ASP A 360 12.16 15.13 -6.94
N ALA A 361 12.16 15.61 -5.69
CA ALA A 361 13.26 15.35 -4.76
C ALA A 361 13.42 13.86 -4.50
N PRO A 362 14.63 13.29 -4.52
CA PRO A 362 14.87 11.87 -4.34
C PRO A 362 14.22 11.26 -3.10
N THR A 363 14.15 11.99 -2.00
CA THR A 363 13.53 11.59 -0.74
C THR A 363 12.00 11.59 -0.77
N GLU A 364 11.39 12.36 -1.68
CA GLU A 364 9.95 12.56 -1.81
C GLU A 364 9.34 11.78 -2.98
N ARG A 365 10.17 11.23 -3.87
CA ARG A 365 9.71 10.45 -5.03
C ARG A 365 9.12 9.11 -4.58
N SER A 366 8.09 8.70 -5.32
CA SER A 366 7.54 7.37 -5.25
C SER A 366 7.39 6.77 -6.66
N GLN A 367 6.84 5.58 -6.71
CA GLN A 367 6.47 4.89 -7.94
C GLN A 367 5.20 5.47 -8.61
N ILE A 368 4.59 6.50 -8.03
CA ILE A 368 3.44 7.20 -8.61
C ILE A 368 3.94 8.48 -9.30
N VAL A 369 3.57 8.65 -10.55
CA VAL A 369 3.88 9.85 -11.35
C VAL A 369 2.58 10.51 -11.78
N THR A 370 2.47 11.81 -11.54
CA THR A 370 1.32 12.60 -11.97
C THR A 370 1.73 13.68 -12.94
N ILE A 371 0.86 13.94 -13.92
CA ILE A 371 1.04 15.00 -14.90
C ILE A 371 -0.23 15.83 -15.02
N ARG A 372 -0.07 17.11 -15.30
CA ARG A 372 -1.17 17.99 -15.67
C ARG A 372 -1.60 17.69 -17.12
N TRP A 373 -2.91 17.56 -17.30
CA TRP A 373 -3.50 17.47 -18.63
C TRP A 373 -4.30 18.74 -18.93
N GLY A 374 -3.88 19.50 -19.95
CA GLY A 374 -4.50 20.81 -20.27
C GLY A 374 -3.96 21.97 -19.42
N VAL A 375 -4.62 23.12 -19.54
CA VAL A 375 -4.20 24.38 -18.90
C VAL A 375 -4.74 24.49 -17.47
N GLU A 376 -5.95 24.00 -17.25
CA GLU A 376 -6.65 24.01 -15.95
C GLU A 376 -6.87 22.58 -15.42
N ARG A 377 -7.21 22.48 -14.12
CA ARG A 377 -7.65 21.20 -13.52
C ARG A 377 -9.04 20.86 -14.05
N ASP A 378 -9.09 20.09 -15.14
CA ASP A 378 -10.33 19.60 -15.74
C ASP A 378 -10.45 18.09 -15.54
N ASP A 379 -11.30 17.69 -14.59
CA ASP A 379 -11.57 16.29 -14.26
C ASP A 379 -12.25 15.55 -15.43
N ALA A 380 -13.10 16.21 -16.20
CA ALA A 380 -13.80 15.61 -17.32
C ALA A 380 -12.86 15.34 -18.48
N ALA A 381 -11.98 16.30 -18.82
CA ALA A 381 -10.94 16.12 -19.85
C ALA A 381 -9.96 15.00 -19.46
N ALA A 382 -9.47 15.00 -18.24
CA ALA A 382 -8.58 13.95 -17.74
C ALA A 382 -9.24 12.56 -17.79
N SER A 383 -10.50 12.45 -17.37
CA SER A 383 -11.27 11.20 -17.41
C SER A 383 -11.51 10.71 -18.85
N THR A 384 -11.75 11.62 -19.79
CA THR A 384 -11.89 11.30 -21.21
C THR A 384 -10.61 10.71 -21.78
N VAL A 385 -9.45 11.29 -21.43
CA VAL A 385 -8.14 10.76 -21.86
C VAL A 385 -7.91 9.35 -21.30
N VAL A 386 -8.21 9.12 -20.02
CA VAL A 386 -8.08 7.79 -19.40
C VAL A 386 -8.95 6.76 -20.12
N ALA A 387 -10.22 7.10 -20.43
CA ALA A 387 -11.13 6.21 -21.14
C ALA A 387 -10.62 5.88 -22.57
N ARG A 388 -10.10 6.87 -23.29
CA ARG A 388 -9.54 6.69 -24.63
C ARG A 388 -8.25 5.87 -24.61
N LEU A 389 -7.35 6.10 -23.66
CA LEU A 389 -6.14 5.29 -23.50
C LEU A 389 -6.50 3.81 -23.28
N ALA A 390 -7.50 3.53 -22.46
CA ALA A 390 -7.93 2.16 -22.21
C ALA A 390 -8.55 1.49 -23.47
N SER A 391 -9.40 2.19 -24.20
CA SER A 391 -10.12 1.65 -25.37
C SER A 391 -9.28 1.62 -26.64
N GLU A 392 -8.54 2.69 -26.96
CA GLU A 392 -7.80 2.87 -28.21
C GLU A 392 -6.38 2.30 -28.13
N ALA A 393 -5.72 2.44 -26.97
CA ALA A 393 -4.31 2.09 -26.78
C ALA A 393 -4.06 0.85 -25.92
N ARG A 394 -5.09 0.33 -25.26
CA ARG A 394 -4.92 -0.73 -24.25
C ARG A 394 -3.95 -0.31 -23.12
N VAL A 395 -3.99 0.94 -22.72
CA VAL A 395 -3.20 1.51 -21.62
C VAL A 395 -4.13 1.90 -20.49
N VAL A 396 -3.87 1.41 -19.28
CA VAL A 396 -4.70 1.65 -18.10
C VAL A 396 -3.97 2.54 -17.11
N ILE A 397 -4.46 3.75 -16.92
CA ILE A 397 -4.04 4.74 -15.92
C ILE A 397 -5.27 5.27 -15.17
N SER A 398 -5.13 6.26 -14.30
CA SER A 398 -6.26 6.92 -13.66
C SER A 398 -6.17 8.45 -13.72
N ALA A 399 -7.31 9.12 -13.55
CA ALA A 399 -7.39 10.56 -13.35
C ALA A 399 -7.68 10.86 -11.86
N ARG A 400 -7.06 11.93 -11.34
CA ARG A 400 -7.30 12.44 -9.99
C ARG A 400 -7.15 13.97 -9.99
N SER A 401 -8.19 14.69 -9.59
CA SER A 401 -8.18 16.15 -9.49
C SER A 401 -7.64 16.84 -10.75
N GLY A 402 -8.15 16.44 -11.91
CA GLY A 402 -7.76 16.99 -13.22
C GLY A 402 -6.35 16.60 -13.71
N GLN A 403 -5.69 15.66 -13.02
CA GLN A 403 -4.36 15.18 -13.39
C GLN A 403 -4.44 13.72 -13.85
N LEU A 404 -3.54 13.32 -14.75
CA LEU A 404 -3.32 11.92 -15.08
C LEU A 404 -2.34 11.33 -14.08
N ARG A 405 -2.72 10.23 -13.43
CA ARG A 405 -1.90 9.49 -12.47
C ARG A 405 -1.48 8.17 -13.06
N ILE A 406 -0.17 7.97 -13.17
CA ILE A 406 0.49 6.82 -13.77
C ILE A 406 1.24 6.09 -12.65
N SER A 407 1.01 4.81 -12.52
CA SER A 407 1.52 4.03 -11.38
C SER A 407 1.96 2.63 -11.83
N PRO A 408 3.19 2.53 -12.40
CA PRO A 408 3.82 1.28 -12.80
C PRO A 408 4.18 0.42 -11.59
N HIS A 409 4.20 -0.91 -11.77
CA HIS A 409 4.75 -1.84 -10.78
C HIS A 409 6.03 -2.48 -11.34
N PHE A 410 6.76 -3.23 -10.51
CA PHE A 410 8.04 -3.84 -10.90
C PHE A 410 7.98 -4.69 -12.19
N TYR A 411 6.84 -5.26 -12.55
CA TYR A 411 6.69 -6.07 -13.76
C TYR A 411 6.28 -5.26 -15.02
N THR A 412 6.14 -3.94 -14.90
CA THR A 412 6.00 -3.02 -16.04
C THR A 412 7.28 -3.02 -16.87
N THR A 413 7.14 -2.89 -18.19
CA THR A 413 8.27 -2.79 -19.13
C THR A 413 8.39 -1.37 -19.69
N GLU A 414 9.53 -1.09 -20.31
CA GLU A 414 9.75 0.18 -21.02
C GLU A 414 8.83 0.32 -22.24
N ASP A 415 8.48 -0.80 -22.89
CA ASP A 415 7.50 -0.82 -23.97
C ASP A 415 6.10 -0.41 -23.50
N ASP A 416 5.70 -0.80 -22.28
CA ASP A 416 4.44 -0.34 -21.68
C ASP A 416 4.45 1.18 -21.50
N ILE A 417 5.58 1.75 -21.05
CA ILE A 417 5.77 3.19 -20.89
C ILE A 417 5.75 3.90 -22.24
N GLU A 418 6.48 3.40 -23.22
CA GLU A 418 6.54 4.02 -24.56
C GLU A 418 5.16 3.98 -25.25
N ARG A 419 4.40 2.89 -25.09
CA ARG A 419 3.02 2.81 -25.57
C ARG A 419 2.15 3.92 -24.98
N LEU A 420 2.25 4.18 -23.68
CA LEU A 420 1.55 5.30 -23.02
C LEU A 420 1.97 6.63 -23.65
N LEU A 421 3.27 6.90 -23.73
CA LEU A 421 3.82 8.19 -24.18
C LEU A 421 3.43 8.51 -25.62
N CYS A 422 3.54 7.55 -26.54
CA CYS A 422 3.13 7.71 -27.94
C CYS A 422 1.65 8.09 -28.07
N HIS A 423 0.77 7.45 -27.28
CA HIS A 423 -0.65 7.75 -27.36
C HIS A 423 -1.03 9.08 -26.69
N LEU A 424 -0.35 9.46 -25.62
CA LEU A 424 -0.51 10.80 -25.05
C LEU A 424 -0.13 11.89 -26.05
N ASP A 425 0.97 11.72 -26.78
CA ASP A 425 1.40 12.67 -27.82
C ASP A 425 0.38 12.77 -28.97
N MET A 426 -0.12 11.64 -29.46
CA MET A 426 -1.18 11.62 -30.49
C MET A 426 -2.47 12.31 -30.03
N MET A 427 -2.84 12.15 -28.76
CA MET A 427 -4.04 12.80 -28.22
C MET A 427 -3.85 14.31 -28.06
N ARG A 428 -2.66 14.75 -27.62
CA ARG A 428 -2.34 16.18 -27.47
C ARG A 428 -2.36 16.91 -28.81
N GLN A 429 -1.83 16.30 -29.89
CA GLN A 429 -1.85 16.87 -31.22
C GLN A 429 -3.25 17.09 -31.81
N LYS A 430 -4.25 16.30 -31.37
CA LYS A 430 -5.66 16.44 -31.80
C LYS A 430 -6.42 17.53 -31.06
N VAL A 431 -5.89 18.04 -29.96
CA VAL A 431 -6.54 19.06 -29.12
C VAL A 431 -5.95 20.46 -29.41
N MET A 432 -4.76 20.54 -29.98
CA MET A 432 -4.14 21.77 -30.52
C MET A 432 -4.64 22.04 -31.93
#